data_37ce4194d050473599638d98bb7a8d9f
#
_entry.id   37ce4194d050473599638d98bb7a8d9f
#
_cell.length_a   1.000
_cell.length_b   1.000
_cell.length_c   1.000
_cell.angle_alpha   90.00
_cell.angle_beta   90.00
_cell.angle_gamma   90.00
#
_symmetry.space_group_name_H-M   'P 1'
#
loop_
_entity.id
_entity.type
_entity.pdbx_description
1 polymer ?
#
loop_
_entity_poly.entity_id
_entity_poly.type
_entity_poly.pdbx_seq_one_letter_code
_entity_poly.pdbx_strand_id
1 'polypeptide(L)'
;MSSRLRQRMTAAIAVGVASAALLTGCVGGLGGVSGGPGHGQDAEVVEQHLEAVEGVASATVEQDEYSSGPSAQRTSIVHVALADGYRVGDPAAFEWLARTAWAVDDDGPTTSNLMFGFTDAGGTPIDWDWSAGAVALGLDPDDVDSLLADQGLVDVVASTVPSSWGPAPGPLPEAPTGAIVPD
;
A
#
# COMPACT_ATOMS: atom_id res chain seq x y z
N MET A 1 -5.19 -68.68 -4.36
CA MET A 1 -5.42 -68.87 -5.81
C MET A 1 -5.27 -67.51 -6.46
N SER A 2 -4.28 -67.43 -7.31
CA SER A 2 -4.13 -66.68 -8.55
C SER A 2 -4.02 -65.13 -8.39
N SER A 3 -2.88 -64.57 -8.45
CA SER A 3 -1.87 -64.53 -9.52
C SER A 3 -2.03 -63.35 -10.48
N ARG A 4 -0.96 -62.48 -10.47
CA ARG A 4 -0.48 -61.68 -11.60
C ARG A 4 -1.27 -60.40 -11.90
N LEU A 5 -0.68 -59.26 -12.18
CA LEU A 5 0.41 -58.99 -13.12
C LEU A 5 1.09 -57.67 -12.80
N ARG A 6 2.39 -57.70 -12.76
CA ARG A 6 3.26 -56.51 -12.84
C ARG A 6 3.16 -55.94 -14.26
N GLN A 7 3.00 -54.62 -14.37
CA GLN A 7 3.39 -53.94 -15.60
C GLN A 7 4.24 -52.73 -15.26
N ARG A 8 5.54 -52.95 -15.42
CA ARG A 8 6.54 -51.90 -15.54
C ARG A 8 6.40 -51.28 -16.90
N MET A 9 6.29 -49.94 -16.94
CA MET A 9 6.61 -49.19 -18.18
C MET A 9 7.62 -48.11 -17.77
N THR A 10 8.81 -48.36 -18.19
CA THR A 10 9.92 -47.46 -18.40
C THR A 10 9.70 -46.70 -19.73
N ALA A 11 9.96 -45.43 -19.72
CA ALA A 11 10.38 -44.59 -20.86
C ALA A 11 10.03 -43.15 -20.54
N ALA A 12 10.75 -42.13 -20.82
CA ALA A 12 11.99 -41.88 -21.47
C ALA A 12 12.35 -40.44 -21.12
N ILE A 13 13.59 -40.23 -20.84
CA ILE A 13 14.19 -38.90 -20.65
C ILE A 13 14.20 -38.21 -22.01
N ALA A 14 13.50 -37.10 -22.13
CA ALA A 14 13.70 -36.16 -23.21
C ALA A 14 14.42 -34.93 -22.66
N VAL A 15 15.73 -34.89 -22.89
CA VAL A 15 16.55 -33.70 -22.72
C VAL A 15 16.22 -32.74 -23.86
N GLY A 16 15.44 -31.72 -23.56
CA GLY A 16 15.20 -30.59 -24.44
C GLY A 16 16.12 -29.43 -24.10
N VAL A 17 17.21 -29.29 -24.85
CA VAL A 17 18.03 -28.09 -24.88
C VAL A 17 17.21 -27.01 -25.54
N ALA A 18 16.74 -26.04 -24.77
CA ALA A 18 16.02 -24.88 -25.30
C ALA A 18 16.87 -23.64 -25.16
N SER A 19 17.15 -23.13 -26.27
CA SER A 19 17.81 -21.91 -26.66
C SER A 19 17.48 -20.70 -25.78
N ALA A 20 18.52 -20.07 -25.26
CA ALA A 20 18.46 -18.72 -24.71
C ALA A 20 18.21 -17.72 -25.87
N ALA A 21 16.97 -17.29 -25.97
CA ALA A 21 16.64 -16.11 -26.75
C ALA A 21 16.83 -14.89 -25.85
N LEU A 22 17.95 -14.22 -26.05
CA LEU A 22 18.18 -12.86 -25.58
C LEU A 22 17.20 -11.95 -26.36
N LEU A 23 16.01 -11.76 -25.80
CA LEU A 23 15.14 -10.66 -26.18
C LEU A 23 15.58 -9.43 -25.37
N THR A 24 16.51 -8.70 -25.95
CA THR A 24 16.67 -7.27 -25.72
C THR A 24 15.39 -6.60 -26.24
N GLY A 25 14.32 -6.73 -25.50
CA GLY A 25 13.09 -5.98 -25.70
C GLY A 25 13.29 -4.60 -25.11
N CYS A 26 13.32 -3.60 -25.97
CA CYS A 26 13.21 -2.20 -25.59
C CYS A 26 12.11 -2.02 -24.57
N VAL A 27 12.50 -1.56 -23.38
CA VAL A 27 11.62 -0.90 -22.44
C VAL A 27 11.19 0.41 -23.10
N GLY A 28 10.17 0.33 -23.89
CA GLY A 28 9.49 1.45 -24.52
C GLY A 28 8.00 1.28 -24.25
N GLY A 29 7.62 1.45 -23.02
CA GLY A 29 6.27 1.45 -22.52
C GLY A 29 6.20 2.30 -21.25
N LEU A 30 6.65 3.54 -21.38
CA LEU A 30 6.15 4.60 -20.52
C LEU A 30 4.67 4.73 -20.90
N GLY A 31 3.83 3.91 -20.28
CA GLY A 31 2.44 4.23 -20.06
C GLY A 31 2.47 5.62 -19.46
N GLY A 32 2.02 6.61 -20.21
CA GLY A 32 2.06 7.98 -19.79
C GLY A 32 1.33 8.09 -18.47
N VAL A 33 2.08 8.42 -17.42
CA VAL A 33 1.53 9.02 -16.22
C VAL A 33 1.00 10.36 -16.70
N SER A 34 -0.26 10.39 -17.08
CA SER A 34 -1.00 11.62 -17.38
C SER A 34 -1.35 12.33 -16.08
N GLY A 35 -0.40 12.39 -15.14
CA GLY A 35 -0.48 13.26 -13.99
C GLY A 35 -0.15 14.69 -14.42
N GLY A 36 -1.15 15.42 -14.93
CA GLY A 36 -1.09 16.87 -14.93
C GLY A 36 -1.03 17.34 -13.47
N PRO A 37 -0.49 18.55 -13.21
CA PRO A 37 -0.47 19.10 -11.85
C PRO A 37 -1.92 19.18 -11.35
N GLY A 38 -2.28 18.39 -10.35
CA GLY A 38 -3.59 18.40 -9.72
C GLY A 38 -4.45 17.14 -9.90
N HIS A 39 -3.97 16.13 -10.60
CA HIS A 39 -4.61 14.81 -10.62
C HIS A 39 -3.83 13.86 -9.70
N GLY A 40 -4.54 13.22 -8.76
CA GLY A 40 -4.00 12.16 -7.92
C GLY A 40 -3.69 10.90 -8.71
N GLN A 41 -3.43 9.83 -8.00
CA GLN A 41 -3.15 8.52 -8.57
C GLN A 41 -4.35 7.61 -8.34
N ASP A 42 -4.70 6.82 -9.35
CA ASP A 42 -5.68 5.75 -9.21
C ASP A 42 -5.27 4.79 -8.09
N ALA A 43 -6.23 4.26 -7.35
CA ALA A 43 -5.98 3.34 -6.24
C ALA A 43 -5.07 2.16 -6.64
N GLU A 44 -5.31 1.54 -7.81
CA GLU A 44 -4.49 0.44 -8.34
C GLU A 44 -3.02 0.85 -8.55
N VAL A 45 -2.75 2.08 -9.00
CA VAL A 45 -1.38 2.60 -9.17
C VAL A 45 -0.70 2.76 -7.82
N VAL A 46 -1.43 3.23 -6.82
CA VAL A 46 -0.92 3.38 -5.45
C VAL A 46 -0.64 2.01 -4.82
N GLU A 47 -1.52 1.03 -4.99
CA GLU A 47 -1.30 -0.34 -4.53
C GLU A 47 -0.01 -0.93 -5.13
N GLN A 48 0.16 -0.86 -6.45
CA GLN A 48 1.36 -1.34 -7.14
C GLN A 48 2.63 -0.64 -6.66
N HIS A 49 2.55 0.66 -6.36
CA HIS A 49 3.68 1.41 -5.82
C HIS A 49 4.06 0.94 -4.41
N LEU A 50 3.07 0.70 -3.55
CA LEU A 50 3.28 0.17 -2.20
C LEU A 50 3.85 -1.26 -2.24
N GLU A 51 3.33 -2.12 -3.09
CA GLU A 51 3.78 -3.51 -3.25
C GLU A 51 5.21 -3.62 -3.82
N ALA A 52 5.71 -2.58 -4.47
CA ALA A 52 7.10 -2.52 -4.91
C ALA A 52 8.10 -2.24 -3.77
N VAL A 53 7.62 -1.89 -2.57
CA VAL A 53 8.46 -1.61 -1.40
C VAL A 53 8.92 -2.93 -0.77
N GLU A 54 10.22 -3.05 -0.49
CA GLU A 54 10.76 -4.24 0.17
C GLU A 54 10.11 -4.44 1.56
N GLY A 55 9.63 -5.65 1.81
CA GLY A 55 8.96 -5.99 3.06
C GLY A 55 7.44 -5.82 3.04
N VAL A 56 6.86 -5.33 1.94
CA VAL A 56 5.42 -5.33 1.71
C VAL A 56 5.01 -6.64 1.04
N ALA A 57 4.03 -7.34 1.62
CA ALA A 57 3.43 -8.55 1.05
C ALA A 57 2.27 -8.24 0.12
N SER A 58 1.46 -7.25 0.49
CA SER A 58 0.35 -6.72 -0.32
C SER A 58 -0.07 -5.35 0.21
N ALA A 59 -0.76 -4.60 -0.62
CA ALA A 59 -1.40 -3.36 -0.23
C ALA A 59 -2.84 -3.33 -0.73
N THR A 60 -3.71 -2.60 -0.04
CA THR A 60 -5.08 -2.32 -0.46
C THR A 60 -5.34 -0.83 -0.28
N VAL A 61 -5.87 -0.22 -1.32
CA VAL A 61 -6.21 1.20 -1.33
C VAL A 61 -7.67 1.36 -1.73
N GLU A 62 -8.46 1.94 -0.85
CA GLU A 62 -9.88 2.13 -1.04
C GLU A 62 -10.27 3.59 -0.83
N GLN A 63 -11.34 4.01 -1.47
CA GLN A 63 -11.96 5.30 -1.22
C GLN A 63 -13.44 5.12 -0.93
N ASP A 64 -13.83 5.52 0.27
CA ASP A 64 -15.21 5.50 0.70
C ASP A 64 -15.82 6.90 0.61
N GLU A 65 -16.94 7.01 -0.10
CA GLU A 65 -17.71 8.24 -0.16
C GLU A 65 -18.93 8.18 0.77
N TYR A 66 -19.11 9.22 1.54
CA TYR A 66 -20.28 9.35 2.37
C TYR A 66 -20.84 10.77 2.31
N SER A 67 -22.15 10.89 2.51
CA SER A 67 -22.83 12.18 2.51
C SER A 67 -23.09 12.64 3.94
N SER A 68 -22.59 13.82 4.28
CA SER A 68 -22.91 14.51 5.53
C SER A 68 -23.72 15.78 5.21
N GLY A 69 -25.05 15.64 5.23
CA GLY A 69 -25.92 16.72 4.81
C GLY A 69 -25.82 17.02 3.30
N PRO A 70 -25.63 18.29 2.90
CA PRO A 70 -25.51 18.68 1.49
C PRO A 70 -24.11 18.44 0.90
N SER A 71 -23.13 18.01 1.70
CA SER A 71 -21.73 17.83 1.29
C SER A 71 -21.40 16.35 1.16
N ALA A 72 -20.82 15.99 0.02
CA ALA A 72 -20.16 14.71 -0.12
C ALA A 72 -18.75 14.81 0.47
N GLN A 73 -18.35 13.78 1.23
CA GLN A 73 -17.05 13.64 1.84
C GLN A 73 -16.44 12.31 1.41
N ARG A 74 -15.13 12.23 1.43
CA ARG A 74 -14.41 11.03 1.04
C ARG A 74 -13.38 10.68 2.11
N THR A 75 -13.24 9.39 2.38
CA THR A 75 -12.15 8.83 3.17
C THR A 75 -11.24 8.02 2.24
N SER A 76 -9.95 8.30 2.24
CA SER A 76 -8.96 7.46 1.58
C SER A 76 -8.39 6.48 2.61
N ILE A 77 -8.41 5.18 2.30
CA ILE A 77 -8.04 4.09 3.19
C ILE A 77 -6.85 3.34 2.58
N VAL A 78 -5.75 3.23 3.33
CA VAL A 78 -4.53 2.55 2.90
C VAL A 78 -4.14 1.48 3.91
N HIS A 79 -4.24 0.21 3.51
CA HIS A 79 -3.74 -0.92 4.28
C HIS A 79 -2.47 -1.48 3.66
N VAL A 80 -1.45 -1.71 4.46
CA VAL A 80 -0.20 -2.35 4.05
C VAL A 80 0.02 -3.60 4.87
N ALA A 81 0.00 -4.76 4.23
CA ALA A 81 0.36 -6.02 4.86
C ALA A 81 1.87 -6.25 4.75
N LEU A 82 2.55 -6.45 5.87
CA LEU A 82 3.97 -6.73 5.89
C LEU A 82 4.25 -8.21 5.62
N ALA A 83 5.34 -8.46 4.91
CA ALA A 83 5.84 -9.81 4.71
C ALA A 83 6.38 -10.38 6.04
N ASP A 84 6.38 -11.72 6.16
CA ASP A 84 6.95 -12.41 7.32
C ASP A 84 8.41 -11.99 7.55
N GLY A 85 8.76 -11.68 8.79
CA GLY A 85 10.11 -11.25 9.19
C GLY A 85 10.39 -9.76 8.90
N TYR A 86 9.34 -8.96 8.66
CA TYR A 86 9.46 -7.51 8.54
C TYR A 86 8.57 -6.80 9.56
N ARG A 87 9.00 -5.60 9.94
CA ARG A 87 8.28 -4.73 10.87
C ARG A 87 8.38 -3.26 10.48
N VAL A 88 7.53 -2.45 11.05
CA VAL A 88 7.67 -0.99 10.94
C VAL A 88 8.90 -0.55 11.75
N GLY A 89 9.83 0.13 11.10
CA GLY A 89 11.13 0.48 11.67
C GLY A 89 11.28 1.92 12.12
N ASP A 90 10.57 2.85 11.47
CA ASP A 90 10.74 4.29 11.69
C ASP A 90 9.38 5.00 11.77
N PRO A 91 9.19 5.96 12.71
CA PRO A 91 8.00 6.81 12.78
C PRO A 91 7.68 7.58 11.49
N ALA A 92 8.65 7.78 10.59
CA ALA A 92 8.42 8.36 9.27
C ALA A 92 7.46 7.54 8.38
N ALA A 93 7.22 6.27 8.73
CA ALA A 93 6.19 5.46 8.11
C ALA A 93 4.79 6.09 8.22
N PHE A 94 4.52 6.84 9.30
CA PHE A 94 3.27 7.56 9.49
C PHE A 94 3.06 8.64 8.41
N GLU A 95 4.06 9.54 8.23
CA GLU A 95 3.98 10.56 7.20
C GLU A 95 3.87 9.94 5.80
N TRP A 96 4.63 8.89 5.55
CA TRP A 96 4.61 8.19 4.27
C TRP A 96 3.22 7.66 3.94
N LEU A 97 2.57 6.91 4.84
CA LEU A 97 1.23 6.38 4.60
C LEU A 97 0.17 7.48 4.53
N ALA A 98 0.26 8.51 5.39
CA ALA A 98 -0.64 9.64 5.35
C ALA A 98 -0.56 10.38 4.00
N ARG A 99 0.65 10.62 3.47
CA ARG A 99 0.85 11.21 2.14
C ARG A 99 0.41 10.29 1.01
N THR A 100 0.56 8.99 1.18
CA THR A 100 0.06 8.00 0.21
C THR A 100 -1.46 8.08 0.11
N ALA A 101 -2.16 8.08 1.25
CA ALA A 101 -3.62 8.28 1.28
C ALA A 101 -4.05 9.66 0.71
N TRP A 102 -3.22 10.71 0.92
CA TRP A 102 -3.44 12.05 0.36
C TRP A 102 -3.29 12.12 -1.16
N ALA A 103 -2.52 11.19 -1.75
CA ALA A 103 -2.24 11.14 -3.19
C ALA A 103 -3.31 10.39 -3.99
N VAL A 104 -4.20 9.64 -3.33
CA VAL A 104 -5.26 8.88 -4.01
C VAL A 104 -6.34 9.80 -4.53
N ASP A 105 -6.77 9.62 -5.78
CA ASP A 105 -7.87 10.36 -6.39
C ASP A 105 -8.55 9.54 -7.50
N ASP A 106 -9.82 9.23 -7.30
CA ASP A 106 -10.70 8.55 -8.26
C ASP A 106 -11.80 9.48 -8.79
N ASP A 107 -11.46 10.72 -9.12
CA ASP A 107 -12.38 11.71 -9.74
C ASP A 107 -13.62 12.07 -8.88
N GLY A 108 -13.51 12.11 -7.55
CA GLY A 108 -14.63 12.39 -6.66
C GLY A 108 -14.50 13.64 -5.78
N PRO A 109 -15.26 13.71 -4.68
CA PRO A 109 -15.18 14.82 -3.74
C PRO A 109 -13.81 14.86 -3.04
N THR A 110 -13.43 16.02 -2.54
CA THR A 110 -12.17 16.21 -1.81
C THR A 110 -12.09 15.29 -0.61
N THR A 111 -10.94 14.63 -0.44
CA THR A 111 -10.63 13.80 0.72
C THR A 111 -10.76 14.59 2.01
N SER A 112 -11.54 14.07 2.93
CA SER A 112 -11.80 14.68 4.25
C SER A 112 -11.12 13.92 5.39
N ASN A 113 -10.89 12.62 5.21
CA ASN A 113 -10.22 11.76 6.18
C ASN A 113 -9.20 10.86 5.50
N LEU A 114 -8.12 10.56 6.21
CA LEU A 114 -7.06 9.64 5.82
C LEU A 114 -7.00 8.51 6.83
N MET A 115 -7.28 7.30 6.40
CA MET A 115 -7.18 6.10 7.24
C MET A 115 -6.05 5.23 6.71
N PHE A 116 -5.13 4.83 7.58
CA PHE A 116 -4.01 4.02 7.14
C PHE A 116 -3.39 3.20 8.26
N GLY A 117 -2.73 2.10 7.90
CA GLY A 117 -2.06 1.28 8.88
C GLY A 117 -1.43 0.02 8.31
N PHE A 118 -0.91 -0.79 9.23
CA PHE A 118 -0.18 -2.01 8.91
C PHE A 118 -0.85 -3.24 9.51
N THR A 119 -0.80 -4.33 8.75
CA THR A 119 -1.17 -5.67 9.20
C THR A 119 -0.01 -6.63 8.95
N ASP A 120 -0.04 -7.81 9.59
CA ASP A 120 0.79 -8.92 9.16
C ASP A 120 0.25 -9.54 7.86
N ALA A 121 0.97 -10.50 7.28
CA ALA A 121 0.54 -11.19 6.06
C ALA A 121 -0.77 -11.97 6.23
N GLY A 122 -1.22 -12.21 7.46
CA GLY A 122 -2.50 -12.84 7.81
C GLY A 122 -3.65 -11.84 7.99
N GLY A 123 -3.39 -10.54 7.86
CA GLY A 123 -4.37 -9.47 8.06
C GLY A 123 -4.60 -9.09 9.52
N THR A 124 -3.73 -9.54 10.44
CA THR A 124 -3.81 -9.13 11.85
C THR A 124 -3.16 -7.76 12.01
N PRO A 125 -3.83 -6.79 12.69
CA PRO A 125 -3.23 -5.49 12.98
C PRO A 125 -1.88 -5.59 13.67
N ILE A 126 -0.93 -4.79 13.19
CA ILE A 126 0.40 -4.67 13.82
C ILE A 126 0.38 -3.45 14.75
N ASP A 127 0.87 -3.64 15.98
CA ASP A 127 1.16 -2.53 16.88
C ASP A 127 2.45 -1.82 16.42
N TRP A 128 2.34 -0.52 16.16
CA TRP A 128 3.44 0.32 15.71
C TRP A 128 3.36 1.72 16.31
N ASP A 129 4.48 2.41 16.40
CA ASP A 129 4.56 3.72 17.06
C ASP A 129 4.06 4.84 16.14
N TRP A 130 2.77 4.81 15.83
CA TRP A 130 2.10 5.84 15.04
C TRP A 130 2.07 7.19 15.77
N SER A 131 2.02 7.20 17.10
CA SER A 131 1.94 8.42 17.88
C SER A 131 3.21 9.27 17.77
N ALA A 132 4.38 8.64 17.75
CA ALA A 132 5.64 9.33 17.47
C ALA A 132 5.66 9.95 16.06
N GLY A 133 5.08 9.24 15.07
CA GLY A 133 4.93 9.75 13.71
C GLY A 133 3.99 10.96 13.63
N ALA A 134 2.85 10.92 14.33
CA ALA A 134 1.92 12.03 14.42
C ALA A 134 2.58 13.28 15.03
N VAL A 135 3.30 13.13 16.15
CA VAL A 135 4.06 14.22 16.78
C VAL A 135 5.12 14.79 15.85
N ALA A 136 5.82 13.94 15.10
CA ALA A 136 6.83 14.39 14.13
C ALA A 136 6.23 15.26 13.01
N LEU A 137 4.97 15.03 12.65
CA LEU A 137 4.20 15.87 11.73
C LEU A 137 3.62 17.15 12.38
N GLY A 138 3.73 17.29 13.69
CA GLY A 138 3.12 18.38 14.44
C GLY A 138 1.63 18.19 14.70
N LEU A 139 1.12 16.96 14.59
CA LEU A 139 -0.23 16.60 14.98
C LEU A 139 -0.26 16.29 16.49
N ASP A 140 -1.39 16.60 17.13
CA ASP A 140 -1.63 16.11 18.48
C ASP A 140 -2.08 14.63 18.39
N PRO A 141 -1.40 13.70 19.05
CA PRO A 141 -1.82 12.30 19.06
C PRO A 141 -3.26 12.10 19.58
N ASP A 142 -3.74 13.01 20.43
CA ASP A 142 -5.11 12.96 20.93
C ASP A 142 -6.16 13.34 19.85
N ASP A 143 -5.73 14.03 18.77
CA ASP A 143 -6.55 14.36 17.59
C ASP A 143 -6.51 13.27 16.51
N VAL A 144 -5.62 12.29 16.65
CA VAL A 144 -5.55 11.12 15.78
C VAL A 144 -6.44 10.04 16.36
N ASP A 145 -7.55 9.75 15.68
CA ASP A 145 -8.48 8.75 16.18
C ASP A 145 -7.89 7.34 16.05
N SER A 146 -7.60 6.73 17.21
CA SER A 146 -7.17 5.34 17.30
C SER A 146 -8.33 4.36 17.53
N LEU A 147 -9.59 4.80 17.40
CA LEU A 147 -10.78 3.94 17.56
C LEU A 147 -10.79 2.77 16.58
N LEU A 148 -9.95 2.85 15.55
CA LEU A 148 -9.72 1.79 14.59
C LEU A 148 -8.51 0.90 14.93
N ALA A 149 -7.99 1.00 16.14
CA ALA A 149 -6.89 0.13 16.60
C ALA A 149 -7.22 -1.36 16.44
N ASP A 150 -8.49 -1.74 16.58
CA ASP A 150 -8.96 -3.11 16.32
C ASP A 150 -8.81 -3.52 14.84
N GLN A 151 -8.71 -2.55 13.94
CA GLN A 151 -8.50 -2.75 12.48
C GLN A 151 -7.07 -2.46 12.05
N GLY A 152 -6.19 -2.02 12.97
CA GLY A 152 -4.82 -1.64 12.66
C GLY A 152 -4.70 -0.32 11.91
N LEU A 153 -5.74 0.52 11.94
CA LEU A 153 -5.79 1.81 11.26
C LEU A 153 -5.72 2.96 12.24
N VAL A 154 -5.15 4.04 11.77
CA VAL A 154 -5.27 5.37 12.37
C VAL A 154 -6.09 6.26 11.43
N ASP A 155 -6.89 7.16 11.98
CA ASP A 155 -7.71 8.12 11.22
C ASP A 155 -7.19 9.53 11.48
N VAL A 156 -6.88 10.25 10.41
CA VAL A 156 -6.40 11.63 10.42
C VAL A 156 -7.35 12.49 9.63
N VAL A 157 -7.89 13.52 10.26
CA VAL A 157 -8.74 14.51 9.58
C VAL A 157 -7.89 15.32 8.58
N ALA A 158 -8.29 15.32 7.33
CA ALA A 158 -7.53 15.95 6.24
C ALA A 158 -7.21 17.44 6.46
N SER A 159 -8.05 18.17 7.21
CA SER A 159 -7.80 19.58 7.54
C SER A 159 -6.67 19.80 8.55
N THR A 160 -6.18 18.75 9.22
CA THR A 160 -5.08 18.84 10.21
C THR A 160 -3.72 18.56 9.59
N VAL A 161 -3.66 18.03 8.35
CA VAL A 161 -2.39 17.74 7.69
C VAL A 161 -1.61 19.04 7.42
N PRO A 162 -0.25 18.97 7.37
CA PRO A 162 0.56 20.15 7.12
C PRO A 162 0.19 20.87 5.82
N SER A 163 -0.02 22.17 5.88
CA SER A 163 -0.33 23.01 4.69
C SER A 163 0.77 22.95 3.62
N SER A 164 1.97 22.53 3.98
CA SER A 164 3.09 22.31 3.06
C SER A 164 2.86 21.16 2.07
N TRP A 165 1.88 20.28 2.34
CA TRP A 165 1.53 19.20 1.40
C TRP A 165 0.76 19.72 0.17
N GLY A 166 0.23 20.94 0.28
CA GLY A 166 -0.61 21.52 -0.78
C GLY A 166 -2.04 20.94 -0.76
N PRO A 167 -2.83 21.21 -1.80
CA PRO A 167 -4.17 20.65 -1.91
C PRO A 167 -4.12 19.16 -2.22
N ALA A 168 -5.15 18.41 -1.77
CA ALA A 168 -5.39 17.05 -2.26
C ALA A 168 -5.92 17.10 -3.71
N PRO A 169 -5.58 16.08 -4.53
CA PRO A 169 -4.59 15.05 -4.26
C PRO A 169 -3.16 15.58 -4.40
N GLY A 170 -2.27 15.09 -3.54
CA GLY A 170 -0.84 15.40 -3.59
C GLY A 170 -0.03 14.43 -4.46
N PRO A 171 1.29 14.62 -4.58
CA PRO A 171 2.17 13.67 -5.23
C PRO A 171 2.32 12.40 -4.39
N LEU A 172 2.40 11.25 -5.07
CA LEU A 172 2.69 9.97 -4.43
C LEU A 172 4.12 9.98 -3.85
N PRO A 173 4.29 9.70 -2.54
CA PRO A 173 5.60 9.73 -1.91
C PRO A 173 6.36 8.43 -2.10
N GLU A 174 7.68 8.51 -2.14
CA GLU A 174 8.55 7.34 -2.00
C GLU A 174 8.61 6.87 -0.54
N ALA A 175 8.75 5.56 -0.33
CA ALA A 175 8.94 5.02 1.01
C ALA A 175 10.26 5.53 1.62
N PRO A 176 10.24 6.09 2.83
CA PRO A 176 11.47 6.52 3.48
C PRO A 176 12.34 5.32 3.85
N THR A 177 13.65 5.52 3.77
CA THR A 177 14.60 4.47 4.18
C THR A 177 14.37 4.12 5.65
N GLY A 178 14.13 2.85 5.92
CA GLY A 178 13.89 2.36 7.28
C GLY A 178 12.42 2.38 7.72
N ALA A 179 11.48 2.80 6.88
CA ALA A 179 10.05 2.72 7.20
C ALA A 179 9.62 1.26 7.48
N ILE A 180 10.12 0.35 6.67
CA ILE A 180 9.95 -1.10 6.83
C ILE A 180 11.35 -1.72 6.90
N VAL A 181 11.60 -2.57 7.89
CA VAL A 181 12.90 -3.21 8.12
C VAL A 181 12.72 -4.67 8.49
N PRO A 182 13.71 -5.53 8.21
CA PRO A 182 13.74 -6.88 8.73
C PRO A 182 13.72 -6.90 10.28
N ASP A 183 13.12 -7.95 10.87
CA ASP A 183 13.08 -8.18 12.32
C ASP A 183 14.45 -8.46 12.93
#